data_b14240a98c03038191e5b1cdb309fce4
#
_entry.id   b14240a98c03038191e5b1cdb309fce4
#
_cell.length_a   1.000
_cell.length_b   1.000
_cell.length_c   1.000
_cell.angle_alpha   90.00
_cell.angle_beta   90.00
_cell.angle_gamma   90.00
#
_symmetry.space_group_name_H-M   'P 1'
#
loop_
_entity.id
_entity.type
_entity.pdbx_description
1 polymer ?
#
loop_
_entity_poly.entity_id
_entity_poly.type
_entity_poly.pdbx_seq_one_letter_code
_entity_poly.pdbx_strand_id
1 'polypeptide(L)'
;MKRLYLVGLVIILLMAVAMIGYGAWLNKSGENQIVERMENRTIPLQGAKAQFRDIHPKIVLETVNLYSEEMADAVALIDGRIEGMFVSKNSSVRRGQVLFSLVNDDIPLKIKQAESSIARAEAQLANAKNNYARYTRLMERDATSREKFDEAEANYLATVAALQEAQTVKEQLLVQSARQDVTAPIDGEVLIIYRQQGSYVTAGTPIALIGDFSRLFFSMPVDDKHAQQLALGDRAELSFTNSQILRKAYDTEYAAGNKGDEQIFPVHVREISPPLNELATLRKIVWEVDNRVGLLEQQAYSGAILKSARSRKVLTVPLAAMTDSNRNAVFIVTDAGTLERRAVKTGADDGNFIEIISGLGAGDTVITSAAEGLEVGMKVTVTLTEGNDNGSETK
;
A
#
# COMPACT_ATOMS: atom_id res chain seq x y z
N MET A 1 -24.18 -45.06 -100.21
CA MET A 1 -23.14 -44.51 -99.30
C MET A 1 -23.60 -43.25 -98.46
N LYS A 2 -24.39 -42.30 -99.03
CA LYS A 2 -24.77 -41.07 -98.29
C LYS A 2 -25.67 -41.31 -97.04
N ARG A 3 -26.48 -42.38 -97.04
CA ARG A 3 -27.35 -42.67 -95.83
C ARG A 3 -26.56 -43.21 -94.62
N LEU A 4 -25.44 -43.91 -94.81
CA LEU A 4 -24.58 -44.43 -93.74
C LEU A 4 -23.77 -43.29 -93.06
N TYR A 5 -23.32 -42.29 -93.81
CA TYR A 5 -22.65 -41.10 -93.25
C TYR A 5 -23.58 -40.26 -92.46
N LEU A 6 -24.85 -40.17 -92.83
CA LEU A 6 -25.84 -39.36 -92.07
C LEU A 6 -26.19 -40.03 -90.76
N VAL A 7 -26.32 -41.36 -90.70
CA VAL A 7 -26.54 -42.11 -89.43
C VAL A 7 -25.30 -42.03 -88.52
N GLY A 8 -24.06 -42.07 -89.05
CA GLY A 8 -22.86 -41.92 -88.27
C GLY A 8 -22.73 -40.49 -87.67
N LEU A 9 -23.13 -39.47 -88.43
CA LEU A 9 -23.08 -38.09 -87.94
C LEU A 9 -24.09 -37.83 -86.82
N VAL A 10 -25.30 -38.44 -86.93
CA VAL A 10 -26.33 -38.35 -85.81
C VAL A 10 -25.86 -39.08 -84.60
N ILE A 11 -25.16 -40.23 -84.70
CA ILE A 11 -24.66 -40.96 -83.54
C ILE A 11 -23.55 -40.17 -82.85
N ILE A 12 -22.64 -39.54 -83.62
CA ILE A 12 -21.56 -38.68 -83.06
C ILE A 12 -22.23 -37.44 -82.33
N LEU A 13 -23.24 -36.83 -82.92
CA LEU A 13 -23.92 -35.69 -82.33
C LEU A 13 -24.63 -36.08 -81.02
N LEU A 14 -25.31 -37.24 -81.01
CA LEU A 14 -25.93 -37.80 -79.79
C LEU A 14 -24.91 -38.12 -78.71
N MET A 15 -23.74 -38.68 -79.08
CA MET A 15 -22.66 -38.90 -78.09
C MET A 15 -22.08 -37.59 -77.56
N ALA A 16 -21.91 -36.58 -78.42
CA ALA A 16 -21.45 -35.26 -77.96
C ALA A 16 -22.45 -34.60 -77.02
N VAL A 17 -23.74 -34.67 -77.27
CA VAL A 17 -24.79 -34.14 -76.38
C VAL A 17 -24.82 -34.93 -75.06
N ALA A 18 -24.69 -36.29 -75.13
CA ALA A 18 -24.63 -37.10 -73.93
C ALA A 18 -23.37 -36.82 -73.10
N MET A 19 -22.21 -36.55 -73.73
CA MET A 19 -20.98 -36.20 -73.05
C MET A 19 -21.03 -34.82 -72.39
N ILE A 20 -21.64 -33.82 -73.07
CA ILE A 20 -21.90 -32.49 -72.49
C ILE A 20 -22.87 -32.60 -71.34
N GLY A 21 -23.98 -33.38 -71.48
CA GLY A 21 -24.94 -33.59 -70.40
C GLY A 21 -24.34 -34.28 -69.19
N TYR A 22 -23.52 -35.30 -69.43
CA TYR A 22 -22.76 -35.98 -68.35
C TYR A 22 -21.75 -35.08 -67.69
N GLY A 23 -20.99 -34.27 -68.43
CA GLY A 23 -20.08 -33.27 -67.87
C GLY A 23 -20.78 -32.20 -67.04
N ALA A 24 -21.93 -31.71 -67.49
CA ALA A 24 -22.72 -30.76 -66.70
C ALA A 24 -23.32 -31.36 -65.42
N TRP A 25 -23.74 -32.64 -65.48
CA TRP A 25 -24.23 -33.40 -64.32
C TRP A 25 -23.09 -33.64 -63.29
N LEU A 26 -21.88 -34.02 -63.74
CA LEU A 26 -20.71 -34.19 -62.88
C LEU A 26 -20.28 -32.90 -62.24
N ASN A 27 -20.28 -31.78 -62.93
CA ASN A 27 -19.94 -30.48 -62.38
C ASN A 27 -20.95 -30.05 -61.32
N LYS A 28 -22.27 -30.20 -61.60
CA LYS A 28 -23.31 -29.88 -60.66
C LYS A 28 -23.34 -30.79 -59.40
N SER A 29 -23.01 -32.08 -59.57
CA SER A 29 -22.88 -33.00 -58.45
C SER A 29 -21.63 -32.72 -57.62
N GLY A 30 -20.52 -32.27 -58.26
CA GLY A 30 -19.31 -31.83 -57.56
C GLY A 30 -19.52 -30.56 -56.76
N GLU A 31 -20.21 -29.55 -57.33
CA GLU A 31 -20.55 -28.32 -56.65
C GLU A 31 -21.46 -28.59 -55.44
N ASN A 32 -22.49 -29.43 -55.58
CA ASN A 32 -23.36 -29.79 -54.46
C ASN A 32 -22.62 -30.53 -53.34
N GLN A 33 -21.68 -31.43 -53.66
CA GLN A 33 -20.87 -32.10 -52.65
C GLN A 33 -19.86 -31.14 -51.96
N ILE A 34 -19.35 -30.14 -52.68
CA ILE A 34 -18.50 -29.09 -52.05
C ILE A 34 -19.30 -28.21 -51.13
N VAL A 35 -20.50 -27.78 -51.55
CA VAL A 35 -21.42 -26.97 -50.74
C VAL A 35 -21.83 -27.76 -49.47
N GLU A 36 -22.22 -29.03 -49.62
CA GLU A 36 -22.63 -29.86 -48.49
C GLU A 36 -21.48 -30.13 -47.49
N ARG A 37 -20.24 -30.28 -48.02
CA ARG A 37 -19.02 -30.42 -47.19
C ARG A 37 -18.67 -29.09 -46.48
N MET A 38 -18.89 -27.96 -47.17
CA MET A 38 -18.65 -26.63 -46.53
C MET A 38 -19.71 -26.31 -45.51
N GLU A 39 -21.01 -26.59 -45.75
CA GLU A 39 -22.12 -26.39 -44.80
C GLU A 39 -22.01 -27.28 -43.55
N ASN A 40 -21.43 -28.48 -43.67
CA ASN A 40 -21.26 -29.41 -42.55
C ASN A 40 -19.87 -29.37 -41.90
N ARG A 41 -19.00 -28.44 -42.31
CA ARG A 41 -17.70 -28.30 -41.69
C ARG A 41 -17.85 -27.66 -40.31
N THR A 42 -17.75 -28.47 -39.25
CA THR A 42 -17.66 -28.00 -37.88
C THR A 42 -16.21 -27.67 -37.52
N ILE A 43 -16.00 -26.56 -36.90
CA ILE A 43 -14.68 -26.14 -36.41
C ILE A 43 -14.54 -26.64 -34.97
N PRO A 44 -13.49 -27.44 -34.65
CA PRO A 44 -13.27 -27.84 -33.29
C PRO A 44 -12.71 -26.68 -32.49
N LEU A 45 -13.38 -26.31 -31.40
CA LEU A 45 -12.98 -25.23 -30.51
C LEU A 45 -12.92 -25.72 -29.08
N GLN A 46 -12.12 -25.06 -28.25
CA GLN A 46 -12.13 -25.25 -26.81
C GLN A 46 -13.16 -24.31 -26.18
N GLY A 47 -13.86 -24.77 -25.18
CA GLY A 47 -14.83 -23.99 -24.46
C GLY A 47 -14.91 -24.38 -22.97
N ALA A 48 -15.53 -23.52 -22.22
CA ALA A 48 -15.82 -23.75 -20.80
C ALA A 48 -17.27 -23.41 -20.48
N LYS A 49 -17.82 -24.00 -19.44
CA LYS A 49 -19.15 -23.65 -18.95
C LYS A 49 -19.08 -22.48 -17.98
N ALA A 50 -20.02 -21.54 -18.12
CA ALA A 50 -20.26 -20.54 -17.10
C ALA A 50 -20.77 -21.20 -15.83
N GLN A 51 -20.06 -21.04 -14.72
CA GLN A 51 -20.38 -21.70 -13.45
C GLN A 51 -20.08 -20.80 -12.24
N PHE A 52 -20.79 -21.05 -11.15
CA PHE A 52 -20.52 -20.37 -9.89
C PHE A 52 -19.20 -20.87 -9.29
N ARG A 53 -18.28 -19.94 -9.04
CA ARG A 53 -16.99 -20.17 -8.36
C ARG A 53 -16.76 -19.15 -7.27
N ASP A 54 -15.99 -19.53 -6.28
CA ASP A 54 -15.42 -18.60 -5.31
C ASP A 54 -14.17 -17.97 -5.93
N ILE A 55 -14.20 -16.64 -6.14
CA ILE A 55 -13.07 -15.88 -6.66
C ILE A 55 -12.53 -14.92 -5.60
N HIS A 56 -11.24 -14.70 -5.61
CA HIS A 56 -10.56 -13.66 -4.84
C HIS A 56 -10.29 -12.47 -5.75
N PRO A 57 -11.06 -11.38 -5.66
CA PRO A 57 -10.89 -10.21 -6.53
C PRO A 57 -9.46 -9.68 -6.50
N LYS A 58 -8.93 -9.40 -7.68
CA LYS A 58 -7.59 -8.92 -7.92
C LYS A 58 -7.65 -7.55 -8.60
N ILE A 59 -6.85 -6.62 -8.12
CA ILE A 59 -6.70 -5.27 -8.70
C ILE A 59 -5.24 -5.09 -9.07
N VAL A 60 -4.98 -4.78 -10.33
CA VAL A 60 -3.64 -4.40 -10.81
C VAL A 60 -3.47 -2.90 -10.59
N LEU A 61 -2.45 -2.54 -9.83
CA LEU A 61 -2.08 -1.17 -9.51
C LEU A 61 -0.84 -0.80 -10.34
N GLU A 62 -0.99 0.16 -11.25
CA GLU A 62 0.13 0.60 -12.09
C GLU A 62 1.26 1.18 -11.25
N THR A 63 0.90 1.96 -10.22
CA THR A 63 1.85 2.56 -9.29
C THR A 63 1.26 2.59 -7.89
N VAL A 64 2.05 2.17 -6.91
CA VAL A 64 1.75 2.25 -5.48
C VAL A 64 2.80 3.12 -4.82
N ASN A 65 2.38 4.23 -4.23
CA ASN A 65 3.25 5.10 -3.44
C ASN A 65 3.16 4.66 -1.98
N LEU A 66 4.22 4.03 -1.48
CA LEU A 66 4.34 3.68 -0.06
C LEU A 66 4.88 4.88 0.72
N TYR A 67 4.25 5.19 1.85
CA TYR A 67 4.67 6.26 2.75
C TYR A 67 4.55 5.82 4.21
N SER A 68 5.35 6.42 5.09
CA SER A 68 5.21 6.28 6.53
C SER A 68 4.45 7.50 7.08
N GLU A 69 3.59 7.28 8.05
CA GLU A 69 2.93 8.34 8.84
C GLU A 69 3.72 8.67 10.11
N GLU A 70 4.62 7.79 10.53
CA GLU A 70 5.40 7.95 11.75
C GLU A 70 6.79 8.49 11.41
N MET A 71 6.87 9.81 11.24
CA MET A 71 8.13 10.55 11.09
C MET A 71 8.18 11.71 12.08
N ALA A 72 9.33 11.91 12.69
CA ALA A 72 9.53 13.02 13.63
C ALA A 72 10.96 13.57 13.55
N ASP A 73 11.08 14.88 13.70
CA ASP A 73 12.37 15.54 13.79
C ASP A 73 12.94 15.45 15.21
N ALA A 74 14.19 15.03 15.30
CA ALA A 74 15.00 15.23 16.49
C ALA A 74 15.50 16.69 16.50
N VAL A 75 15.00 17.47 17.46
CA VAL A 75 15.25 18.91 17.54
C VAL A 75 16.18 19.28 18.68
N ALA A 76 17.00 20.31 18.50
CA ALA A 76 17.77 20.92 19.57
C ALA A 76 16.83 21.54 20.60
N LEU A 77 17.00 21.26 21.89
CA LEU A 77 16.20 21.85 22.98
C LEU A 77 16.85 23.08 23.59
N ILE A 78 18.13 23.30 23.30
CA ILE A 78 18.93 24.47 23.74
C ILE A 78 19.80 24.96 22.60
N ASP A 79 20.28 26.19 22.73
CA ASP A 79 21.30 26.73 21.86
C ASP A 79 22.65 26.08 22.18
N GLY A 80 23.44 25.78 21.15
CA GLY A 80 24.75 25.19 21.35
C GLY A 80 25.42 24.70 20.06
N ARG A 81 26.65 24.24 20.18
CA ARG A 81 27.40 23.61 19.10
C ARG A 81 27.28 22.09 19.22
N ILE A 82 27.04 21.42 18.11
CA ILE A 82 27.03 19.94 18.05
C ILE A 82 28.47 19.45 18.27
N GLU A 83 28.70 18.82 19.40
CA GLU A 83 30.03 18.26 19.75
C GLU A 83 30.09 16.76 19.47
N GLY A 84 29.06 16.01 19.88
CA GLY A 84 28.97 14.57 19.66
C GLY A 84 27.90 14.23 18.63
N MET A 85 28.20 13.26 17.76
CA MET A 85 27.27 12.63 16.85
C MET A 85 27.40 11.12 16.99
N PHE A 86 26.35 10.45 17.51
CA PHE A 86 26.39 9.03 17.88
C PHE A 86 25.65 8.15 16.88
N VAL A 87 25.09 8.75 15.83
CA VAL A 87 24.32 8.08 14.78
C VAL A 87 24.76 8.54 13.40
N SER A 88 24.51 7.69 12.42
CA SER A 88 24.70 7.99 11.00
C SER A 88 23.36 7.79 10.25
N LYS A 89 23.31 8.23 9.00
CA LYS A 89 22.17 7.94 8.13
C LYS A 89 21.95 6.43 8.06
N ASN A 90 20.69 6.01 8.06
CA ASN A 90 20.22 4.61 8.08
C ASN A 90 20.55 3.83 9.37
N SER A 91 20.92 4.52 10.46
CA SER A 91 21.05 3.88 11.77
C SER A 91 19.69 3.65 12.40
N SER A 92 19.43 2.44 12.89
CA SER A 92 18.26 2.14 13.71
C SER A 92 18.42 2.75 15.10
N VAL A 93 17.38 3.41 15.60
CA VAL A 93 17.36 4.11 16.87
C VAL A 93 16.11 3.80 17.68
N ARG A 94 16.21 3.89 19.02
CA ARG A 94 15.06 3.73 19.92
C ARG A 94 14.67 5.06 20.51
N ARG A 95 13.39 5.23 20.77
CA ARG A 95 12.86 6.39 21.47
C ARG A 95 13.64 6.67 22.76
N GLY A 96 14.08 7.94 22.94
CA GLY A 96 14.88 8.35 24.07
C GLY A 96 16.40 8.08 23.94
N GLN A 97 16.84 7.40 22.90
CA GLN A 97 18.26 7.19 22.62
C GLN A 97 18.92 8.52 22.28
N VAL A 98 20.10 8.80 22.88
CA VAL A 98 20.89 9.99 22.56
C VAL A 98 21.47 9.86 21.16
N LEU A 99 21.22 10.86 20.33
CA LEU A 99 21.67 10.92 18.93
C LEU A 99 22.81 11.92 18.75
N PHE A 100 22.70 13.07 19.42
CA PHE A 100 23.67 14.14 19.35
C PHE A 100 23.87 14.73 20.74
N SER A 101 25.04 15.25 21.03
CA SER A 101 25.29 16.06 22.21
C SER A 101 25.64 17.49 21.80
N LEU A 102 25.03 18.45 22.48
CA LEU A 102 25.27 19.86 22.30
C LEU A 102 26.16 20.38 23.42
N VAL A 103 27.02 21.32 23.12
CA VAL A 103 27.80 22.07 24.12
C VAL A 103 27.42 23.54 24.05
N ASN A 104 27.09 24.08 25.23
CA ASN A 104 26.87 25.50 25.42
C ASN A 104 27.75 25.96 26.59
N ASP A 105 28.80 26.70 26.26
CA ASP A 105 29.81 27.15 27.24
C ASP A 105 29.27 28.18 28.25
N ASP A 106 28.13 28.83 27.95
CA ASP A 106 27.51 29.82 28.84
C ASP A 106 26.76 29.19 30.03
N ILE A 107 26.19 27.98 29.87
CA ILE A 107 25.38 27.34 30.91
C ILE A 107 26.20 27.03 32.16
N PRO A 108 27.39 26.44 32.09
CA PRO A 108 28.24 26.22 33.27
C PRO A 108 28.60 27.51 33.98
N LEU A 109 28.86 28.59 33.22
CA LEU A 109 29.18 29.90 33.80
C LEU A 109 27.97 30.49 34.55
N LYS A 110 26.78 30.38 34.01
CA LYS A 110 25.53 30.84 34.63
C LYS A 110 25.22 30.04 35.89
N ILE A 111 25.46 28.70 35.89
CA ILE A 111 25.31 27.85 37.08
C ILE A 111 26.25 28.34 38.18
N LYS A 112 27.52 28.56 37.87
CA LYS A 112 28.51 29.10 38.85
C LYS A 112 28.10 30.47 39.41
N GLN A 113 27.54 31.31 38.57
CA GLN A 113 27.00 32.63 38.99
C GLN A 113 25.80 32.47 39.95
N ALA A 114 24.88 31.53 39.62
CA ALA A 114 23.73 31.23 40.49
C ALA A 114 24.20 30.66 41.87
N GLU A 115 25.22 29.77 41.87
CA GLU A 115 25.83 29.29 43.13
C GLU A 115 26.40 30.43 43.98
N SER A 116 27.09 31.39 43.36
CA SER A 116 27.57 32.59 44.08
C SER A 116 26.42 33.45 44.64
N SER A 117 25.30 33.47 43.96
CA SER A 117 24.09 34.20 44.42
C SER A 117 23.44 33.45 45.60
N ILE A 118 23.38 32.15 45.59
CA ILE A 118 22.91 31.31 46.69
C ILE A 118 23.77 31.54 47.93
N ALA A 119 25.12 31.47 47.79
CA ALA A 119 26.03 31.69 48.91
C ALA A 119 25.83 33.07 49.54
N ARG A 120 25.56 34.14 48.74
CA ARG A 120 25.25 35.45 49.22
C ARG A 120 23.94 35.51 49.99
N ALA A 121 22.87 34.89 49.43
CA ALA A 121 21.57 34.81 50.09
C ALA A 121 21.61 34.02 51.42
N GLU A 122 22.39 32.92 51.46
CA GLU A 122 22.63 32.15 52.67
C GLU A 122 23.28 33.00 53.80
N ALA A 123 24.30 33.80 53.45
CA ALA A 123 24.97 34.68 54.37
C ALA A 123 24.00 35.77 54.93
N GLN A 124 23.13 36.31 54.03
CA GLN A 124 22.11 37.29 54.43
C GLN A 124 21.06 36.68 55.34
N LEU A 125 20.60 35.47 54.99
CA LEU A 125 19.66 34.68 55.82
C LEU A 125 20.22 34.38 57.21
N ALA A 126 21.49 33.98 57.31
CA ALA A 126 22.13 33.69 58.57
C ALA A 126 22.16 34.96 59.49
N ASN A 127 22.47 36.11 58.90
CA ASN A 127 22.43 37.39 59.64
C ASN A 127 20.97 37.76 60.09
N ALA A 128 20.01 37.68 59.21
CA ALA A 128 18.60 37.97 59.48
C ALA A 128 18.05 37.02 60.54
N LYS A 129 18.33 35.72 60.42
CA LYS A 129 17.93 34.68 61.38
C LYS A 129 18.49 34.98 62.79
N ASN A 130 19.79 35.34 62.92
CA ASN A 130 20.39 35.69 64.17
C ASN A 130 19.76 36.93 64.79
N ASN A 131 19.44 37.91 63.95
CA ASN A 131 18.78 39.15 64.37
C ASN A 131 17.34 38.85 64.86
N TYR A 132 16.55 38.11 64.11
CA TYR A 132 15.20 37.69 64.48
C TYR A 132 15.20 36.92 65.82
N ALA A 133 16.08 35.94 65.96
CA ALA A 133 16.21 35.17 67.18
C ALA A 133 16.64 36.02 68.39
N ARG A 134 17.40 37.10 68.20
CA ARG A 134 17.72 38.06 69.22
C ARG A 134 16.50 38.87 69.65
N TYR A 135 15.75 39.42 68.70
CA TYR A 135 14.54 40.20 68.99
C TYR A 135 13.43 39.34 69.57
N THR A 136 13.28 38.08 69.22
CA THR A 136 12.36 37.12 69.84
C THR A 136 12.64 37.01 71.37
N ARG A 137 13.91 36.81 71.74
CA ARG A 137 14.34 36.71 73.14
C ARG A 137 14.14 38.04 73.96
N LEU A 138 14.30 39.19 73.28
CA LEU A 138 14.08 40.51 73.86
C LEU A 138 12.59 40.76 74.06
N MET A 139 11.74 40.34 73.14
CA MET A 139 10.28 40.46 73.19
C MET A 139 9.69 39.61 74.34
N GLU A 140 10.17 38.38 74.53
CA GLU A 140 9.80 37.51 75.66
C GLU A 140 10.09 38.11 77.00
N ARG A 141 11.00 39.14 77.08
CA ARG A 141 11.42 39.84 78.32
C ARG A 141 10.89 41.29 78.40
N ASP A 142 9.94 41.62 77.51
CA ASP A 142 9.41 43.01 77.39
C ASP A 142 10.52 44.09 77.19
N ALA A 143 11.67 43.69 76.59
CA ALA A 143 12.86 44.56 76.44
C ALA A 143 12.98 45.16 75.01
N THR A 144 11.96 45.12 74.16
CA THR A 144 11.93 45.69 72.81
C THR A 144 10.49 46.14 72.48
N SER A 145 10.36 47.01 71.42
CA SER A 145 9.03 47.39 70.90
C SER A 145 8.52 46.32 69.91
N ARG A 146 7.21 46.19 69.84
CA ARG A 146 6.55 45.29 68.85
C ARG A 146 6.98 45.60 67.43
N GLU A 147 7.12 46.89 67.06
CA GLU A 147 7.56 47.34 65.75
C GLU A 147 8.90 46.78 65.35
N LYS A 148 9.90 46.82 66.27
CA LYS A 148 11.25 46.27 65.98
C LYS A 148 11.29 44.74 65.85
N PHE A 149 10.42 44.06 66.60
CA PHE A 149 10.24 42.62 66.41
C PHE A 149 9.65 42.28 65.03
N ASP A 150 8.53 42.96 64.67
CA ASP A 150 7.83 42.76 63.40
C ASP A 150 8.74 43.10 62.20
N GLU A 151 9.58 44.13 62.32
CA GLU A 151 10.62 44.47 61.31
C GLU A 151 11.70 43.33 61.17
N ALA A 152 12.15 42.78 62.26
CA ALA A 152 13.12 41.71 62.23
C ALA A 152 12.55 40.39 61.66
N GLU A 153 11.28 40.10 61.99
CA GLU A 153 10.53 38.98 61.42
C GLU A 153 10.32 39.14 59.94
N ALA A 154 9.86 40.32 59.48
CA ALA A 154 9.65 40.60 58.05
C ALA A 154 10.95 40.47 57.25
N ASN A 155 12.06 41.01 57.81
CA ASN A 155 13.37 40.90 57.16
C ASN A 155 13.88 39.43 57.10
N TYR A 156 13.65 38.63 58.14
CA TYR A 156 13.97 37.18 58.12
C TYR A 156 13.15 36.46 57.03
N LEU A 157 11.84 36.70 56.96
CA LEU A 157 10.97 36.08 55.92
C LEU A 157 11.38 36.54 54.51
N ALA A 158 11.72 37.79 54.33
CA ALA A 158 12.22 38.32 53.06
C ALA A 158 13.53 37.64 52.60
N THR A 159 14.48 37.38 53.53
CA THR A 159 15.72 36.67 53.21
C THR A 159 15.53 35.21 52.95
N VAL A 160 14.54 34.54 53.60
CA VAL A 160 14.13 33.16 53.25
C VAL A 160 13.63 33.10 51.81
N ALA A 161 12.75 34.03 51.43
CA ALA A 161 12.24 34.10 50.06
C ALA A 161 13.34 34.37 49.03
N ALA A 162 14.30 35.26 49.33
CA ALA A 162 15.44 35.52 48.45
C ALA A 162 16.35 34.30 48.24
N LEU A 163 16.58 33.49 49.31
CA LEU A 163 17.33 32.24 49.15
C LEU A 163 16.59 31.25 48.26
N GLN A 164 15.28 31.10 48.47
CA GLN A 164 14.45 30.21 47.67
C GLN A 164 14.46 30.63 46.18
N GLU A 165 14.39 31.91 45.89
CA GLU A 165 14.50 32.45 44.52
C GLU A 165 15.82 32.08 43.87
N ALA A 166 16.95 32.31 44.57
CA ALA A 166 18.29 31.99 44.08
C ALA A 166 18.46 30.48 43.81
N GLN A 167 17.87 29.62 44.69
CA GLN A 167 17.88 28.17 44.48
C GLN A 167 17.07 27.75 43.23
N THR A 168 15.91 28.35 43.02
CA THR A 168 15.06 28.09 41.85
C THR A 168 15.75 28.46 40.57
N VAL A 169 16.49 29.58 40.51
CA VAL A 169 17.29 29.97 39.33
C VAL A 169 18.35 28.93 39.01
N LYS A 170 19.08 28.41 40.03
CA LYS A 170 20.05 27.32 39.81
C LYS A 170 19.38 26.08 39.26
N GLU A 171 18.25 25.68 39.82
CA GLU A 171 17.50 24.49 39.37
C GLU A 171 17.06 24.63 37.92
N GLN A 172 16.55 25.79 37.49
CA GLN A 172 16.21 26.05 36.08
C GLN A 172 17.41 25.89 35.16
N LEU A 173 18.60 26.38 35.55
CA LEU A 173 19.82 26.21 34.77
C LEU A 173 20.30 24.76 34.70
N LEU A 174 20.12 23.97 35.76
CA LEU A 174 20.40 22.53 35.75
C LEU A 174 19.47 21.77 34.82
N VAL A 175 18.19 22.10 34.81
CA VAL A 175 17.21 21.53 33.86
C VAL A 175 17.61 21.90 32.43
N GLN A 176 18.02 23.14 32.18
CA GLN A 176 18.51 23.56 30.87
C GLN A 176 19.78 22.80 30.47
N SER A 177 20.72 22.58 31.39
CA SER A 177 21.94 21.79 31.15
C SER A 177 21.60 20.33 30.80
N ALA A 178 20.60 19.73 31.42
CA ALA A 178 20.18 18.37 31.12
C ALA A 178 19.57 18.20 29.71
N ARG A 179 19.21 19.30 29.04
CA ARG A 179 18.69 19.30 27.66
C ARG A 179 19.78 19.41 26.58
N GLN A 180 21.04 19.22 26.93
CA GLN A 180 22.16 19.19 25.98
C GLN A 180 22.11 17.98 25.06
N ASP A 181 21.52 16.88 25.49
CA ASP A 181 21.37 15.67 24.69
C ASP A 181 20.13 15.74 23.83
N VAL A 182 20.32 15.59 22.52
CA VAL A 182 19.25 15.48 21.54
C VAL A 182 18.93 14.00 21.38
N THR A 183 17.72 13.63 21.73
CA THR A 183 17.26 12.22 21.74
C THR A 183 16.28 11.92 20.62
N ALA A 184 16.16 10.65 20.27
CA ALA A 184 15.16 10.18 19.31
C ALA A 184 13.74 10.35 19.88
N PRO A 185 12.83 11.04 19.19
CA PRO A 185 11.43 11.21 19.61
C PRO A 185 10.59 9.96 19.45
N ILE A 186 10.95 9.09 18.49
CA ILE A 186 10.27 7.83 18.15
C ILE A 186 11.29 6.71 17.93
N ASP A 187 10.83 5.46 17.93
CA ASP A 187 11.60 4.33 17.40
C ASP A 187 11.66 4.43 15.87
N GLY A 188 12.73 3.96 15.25
CA GLY A 188 12.82 3.99 13.79
C GLY A 188 14.23 4.05 13.24
N GLU A 189 14.39 4.65 12.08
CA GLU A 189 15.65 4.79 11.36
C GLU A 189 15.94 6.26 11.05
N VAL A 190 17.22 6.66 11.16
CA VAL A 190 17.66 8.02 10.82
C VAL A 190 17.67 8.20 9.30
N LEU A 191 16.75 9.00 8.77
CA LEU A 191 16.59 9.24 7.33
C LEU A 191 17.50 10.32 6.81
N ILE A 192 17.51 11.45 7.50
CA ILE A 192 18.24 12.65 7.11
C ILE A 192 18.94 13.23 8.34
N ILE A 193 20.15 13.63 8.17
CA ILE A 193 20.90 14.45 9.13
C ILE A 193 21.06 15.85 8.51
N TYR A 194 20.37 16.83 9.07
CA TYR A 194 20.34 18.22 8.57
C TYR A 194 21.56 19.03 8.98
N ARG A 195 22.19 18.67 10.12
CA ARG A 195 23.28 19.40 10.71
C ARG A 195 24.47 18.48 11.03
N GLN A 196 25.65 18.94 10.72
CA GLN A 196 26.89 18.18 10.94
C GLN A 196 27.51 18.53 12.29
N GLN A 197 28.40 17.65 12.78
CA GLN A 197 29.25 17.93 13.95
C GLN A 197 30.01 19.26 13.75
N GLY A 198 30.11 20.06 14.79
CA GLY A 198 30.70 21.39 14.75
C GLY A 198 29.75 22.53 14.39
N SER A 199 28.54 22.25 13.84
CA SER A 199 27.53 23.24 13.54
C SER A 199 26.96 23.86 14.82
N TYR A 200 26.71 25.16 14.82
CA TYR A 200 25.96 25.84 15.87
C TYR A 200 24.46 25.80 15.54
N VAL A 201 23.63 25.47 16.51
CA VAL A 201 22.18 25.35 16.40
C VAL A 201 21.49 26.14 17.51
N THR A 202 20.28 26.60 17.24
CA THR A 202 19.42 27.24 18.24
C THR A 202 18.31 26.28 18.67
N ALA A 203 17.72 26.52 19.85
CA ALA A 203 16.57 25.77 20.33
C ALA A 203 15.45 25.74 19.26
N GLY A 204 14.85 24.55 19.04
CA GLY A 204 13.84 24.34 18.01
C GLY A 204 14.41 23.97 16.62
N THR A 205 15.74 24.02 16.41
CA THR A 205 16.34 23.65 15.13
C THR A 205 16.30 22.12 14.94
N PRO A 206 15.74 21.60 13.82
CA PRO A 206 15.80 20.19 13.50
C PRO A 206 17.25 19.76 13.15
N ILE A 207 17.72 18.68 13.74
CA ILE A 207 19.05 18.13 13.52
C ILE A 207 19.00 16.87 12.67
N ALA A 208 18.01 15.99 12.91
CA ALA A 208 17.82 14.78 12.12
C ALA A 208 16.32 14.44 12.01
N LEU A 209 15.96 13.80 10.90
CA LEU A 209 14.63 13.20 10.67
C LEU A 209 14.71 11.71 10.95
N ILE A 210 13.79 11.22 11.75
CA ILE A 210 13.63 9.79 12.08
C ILE A 210 12.29 9.33 11.55
N GLY A 211 12.24 8.14 10.94
CA GLY A 211 11.01 7.53 10.46
C GLY A 211 10.90 6.08 10.89
N ASP A 212 9.69 5.66 11.25
CA ASP A 212 9.37 4.24 11.44
C ASP A 212 8.79 3.68 10.14
N PHE A 213 9.47 2.68 9.57
CA PHE A 213 9.05 2.00 8.34
C PHE A 213 8.56 0.58 8.59
N SER A 214 8.39 0.18 9.85
CA SER A 214 7.82 -1.12 10.19
C SER A 214 6.39 -1.27 9.68
N ARG A 215 5.70 -0.14 9.52
CA ARG A 215 4.38 -0.01 8.92
C ARG A 215 4.42 1.05 7.82
N LEU A 216 4.02 0.64 6.65
CA LEU A 216 3.89 1.54 5.50
C LEU A 216 2.44 1.63 5.08
N PHE A 217 2.10 2.71 4.43
CA PHE A 217 0.75 2.99 3.98
C PHE A 217 0.75 3.28 2.50
N PHE A 218 -0.33 2.94 1.84
CA PHE A 218 -0.64 3.44 0.51
C PHE A 218 -2.12 3.77 0.39
N SER A 219 -2.43 4.69 -0.48
CA SER A 219 -3.81 5.07 -0.74
C SER A 219 -4.17 4.85 -2.19
N MET A 220 -5.40 4.39 -2.43
CA MET A 220 -5.95 4.24 -3.75
C MET A 220 -7.37 4.81 -3.82
N PRO A 221 -7.74 5.43 -4.95
CA PRO A 221 -9.13 5.79 -5.20
C PRO A 221 -9.92 4.53 -5.59
N VAL A 222 -11.07 4.33 -4.97
CA VAL A 222 -11.99 3.22 -5.24
C VAL A 222 -13.37 3.80 -5.48
N ASP A 223 -14.10 3.27 -6.47
CA ASP A 223 -15.49 3.63 -6.73
C ASP A 223 -16.33 3.44 -5.46
N ASP A 224 -17.24 4.38 -5.19
CA ASP A 224 -18.09 4.40 -4.00
C ASP A 224 -18.84 3.07 -3.79
N LYS A 225 -19.35 2.46 -4.85
CA LYS A 225 -20.04 1.17 -4.77
C LYS A 225 -19.15 0.03 -4.27
N HIS A 226 -17.88 0.02 -4.69
CA HIS A 226 -16.91 -0.98 -4.24
C HIS A 226 -16.37 -0.64 -2.85
N ALA A 227 -16.20 0.65 -2.54
CA ALA A 227 -15.78 1.10 -1.23
C ALA A 227 -16.80 0.77 -0.13
N GLN A 228 -18.11 0.78 -0.43
CA GLN A 228 -19.17 0.37 0.50
C GLN A 228 -19.12 -1.13 0.85
N GLN A 229 -18.45 -1.95 0.05
CA GLN A 229 -18.27 -3.40 0.31
C GLN A 229 -17.04 -3.68 1.18
N LEU A 230 -16.17 -2.69 1.38
CA LEU A 230 -14.99 -2.78 2.23
C LEU A 230 -15.33 -2.36 3.66
N ALA A 231 -14.71 -3.02 4.62
CA ALA A 231 -14.78 -2.66 6.03
C ALA A 231 -13.37 -2.39 6.57
N LEU A 232 -13.29 -1.61 7.65
CA LEU A 232 -12.03 -1.41 8.37
C LEU A 232 -11.49 -2.76 8.84
N GLY A 233 -10.19 -2.98 8.63
CA GLY A 233 -9.52 -4.23 8.95
C GLY A 233 -9.69 -5.36 7.92
N ASP A 234 -10.39 -5.12 6.79
CA ASP A 234 -10.42 -6.09 5.69
C ASP A 234 -9.01 -6.36 5.20
N ARG A 235 -8.72 -7.65 5.01
CA ARG A 235 -7.38 -8.14 4.65
C ARG A 235 -7.27 -8.35 3.16
N ALA A 236 -6.07 -8.10 2.65
CA ALA A 236 -5.67 -8.39 1.28
C ALA A 236 -4.19 -8.77 1.25
N GLU A 237 -3.74 -9.23 0.12
CA GLU A 237 -2.35 -9.53 -0.20
C GLU A 237 -1.87 -8.54 -1.25
N LEU A 238 -0.79 -7.83 -0.95
CA LEU A 238 -0.11 -6.94 -1.90
C LEU A 238 1.13 -7.66 -2.41
N SER A 239 1.20 -7.90 -3.70
CA SER A 239 2.36 -8.51 -4.33
C SER A 239 3.01 -7.57 -5.34
N PHE A 240 4.35 -7.70 -5.48
CA PHE A 240 5.15 -6.94 -6.41
C PHE A 240 5.94 -7.87 -7.30
N THR A 241 5.96 -7.56 -8.59
CA THR A 241 6.82 -8.24 -9.59
C THR A 241 8.15 -7.51 -9.79
N ASN A 242 8.48 -6.54 -8.93
CA ASN A 242 9.67 -5.71 -9.05
C ASN A 242 10.94 -6.49 -8.67
N SER A 243 11.87 -6.62 -9.60
CA SER A 243 13.14 -7.34 -9.44
C SER A 243 14.03 -6.81 -8.30
N GLN A 244 13.90 -5.54 -7.91
CA GLN A 244 14.69 -4.96 -6.81
C GLN A 244 14.22 -5.48 -5.44
N ILE A 245 12.90 -5.61 -5.25
CA ILE A 245 12.34 -6.20 -4.03
C ILE A 245 12.69 -7.68 -3.95
N LEU A 246 12.53 -8.40 -5.06
CA LEU A 246 12.90 -9.80 -5.18
C LEU A 246 14.37 -10.02 -4.82
N ARG A 247 15.27 -9.18 -5.33
CA ARG A 247 16.71 -9.28 -5.05
C ARG A 247 17.04 -9.05 -3.59
N LYS A 248 16.41 -8.05 -2.94
CA LYS A 248 16.59 -7.76 -1.51
C LYS A 248 16.03 -8.89 -0.63
N ALA A 249 14.96 -9.56 -1.07
CA ALA A 249 14.38 -10.69 -0.38
C ALA A 249 15.27 -11.95 -0.44
N TYR A 250 15.97 -12.21 -1.54
CA TYR A 250 16.89 -13.34 -1.66
C TYR A 250 18.09 -13.23 -0.72
N ASP A 251 18.49 -12.02 -0.33
CA ASP A 251 19.60 -11.77 0.58
C ASP A 251 19.18 -11.88 2.07
N THR A 252 17.91 -12.12 2.36
CA THR A 252 17.38 -12.24 3.73
C THR A 252 16.80 -13.62 4.00
N GLU A 253 16.83 -14.05 5.27
CA GLU A 253 16.29 -15.34 5.76
C GLU A 253 14.80 -15.54 5.43
N TYR A 254 14.09 -14.47 5.05
CA TYR A 254 12.71 -14.47 4.61
C TYR A 254 12.47 -15.18 3.27
N ALA A 255 13.50 -15.27 2.43
CA ALA A 255 13.44 -15.98 1.14
C ALA A 255 13.23 -17.49 1.27
N ALA A 256 13.51 -18.08 2.43
CA ALA A 256 13.40 -19.52 2.65
C ALA A 256 11.97 -20.06 2.71
N GLY A 257 10.96 -19.17 2.90
CA GLY A 257 9.55 -19.55 3.02
C GLY A 257 8.69 -19.32 1.76
N ASN A 258 9.09 -18.44 0.85
CA ASN A 258 8.34 -18.08 -0.36
C ASN A 258 9.04 -18.61 -1.62
N LYS A 259 8.60 -19.76 -2.11
CA LYS A 259 9.11 -20.40 -3.35
C LYS A 259 8.42 -19.85 -4.61
N GLY A 260 8.38 -18.53 -4.80
CA GLY A 260 7.80 -17.94 -6.00
C GLY A 260 8.50 -16.64 -6.39
N ASP A 261 8.41 -16.28 -7.66
CA ASP A 261 8.93 -15.00 -8.18
C ASP A 261 8.16 -13.76 -7.67
N GLU A 262 7.20 -13.94 -6.77
CA GLU A 262 6.29 -12.92 -6.26
C GLU A 262 6.45 -12.77 -4.74
N GLN A 263 6.80 -11.56 -4.27
CA GLN A 263 6.83 -11.23 -2.84
C GLN A 263 5.45 -10.73 -2.41
N ILE A 264 4.88 -11.40 -1.42
CA ILE A 264 3.54 -11.13 -0.89
C ILE A 264 3.65 -10.46 0.47
N PHE A 265 3.00 -9.31 0.60
CA PHE A 265 2.90 -8.54 1.84
C PHE A 265 1.45 -8.52 2.32
N PRO A 266 1.16 -8.94 3.56
CA PRO A 266 -0.18 -8.83 4.11
C PRO A 266 -0.53 -7.35 4.32
N VAL A 267 -1.71 -6.97 3.86
CA VAL A 267 -2.22 -5.61 4.01
C VAL A 267 -3.64 -5.63 4.57
N HIS A 268 -4.03 -4.55 5.22
CA HIS A 268 -5.40 -4.38 5.69
C HIS A 268 -5.89 -2.94 5.51
N VAL A 269 -7.22 -2.81 5.41
CA VAL A 269 -7.86 -1.50 5.28
C VAL A 269 -7.73 -0.75 6.60
N ARG A 270 -7.00 0.36 6.59
CA ARG A 270 -6.79 1.25 7.73
C ARG A 270 -7.86 2.33 7.82
N GLU A 271 -8.20 2.92 6.67
CA GLU A 271 -9.12 4.04 6.59
C GLU A 271 -9.94 3.97 5.30
N ILE A 272 -11.22 4.30 5.42
CA ILE A 272 -12.14 4.53 4.30
C ILE A 272 -12.62 5.96 4.43
N SER A 273 -12.10 6.86 3.59
CA SER A 273 -12.50 8.26 3.64
C SER A 273 -13.97 8.43 3.24
N PRO A 274 -14.72 9.31 3.90
CA PRO A 274 -16.05 9.66 3.43
C PRO A 274 -16.00 10.29 2.03
N PRO A 275 -17.08 10.27 1.26
CA PRO A 275 -17.12 10.98 -0.02
C PRO A 275 -16.88 12.48 0.22
N LEU A 276 -16.05 13.10 -0.62
CA LEU A 276 -15.66 14.51 -0.49
C LEU A 276 -16.85 15.47 -0.70
N ASN A 277 -17.85 15.03 -1.49
CA ASN A 277 -19.11 15.72 -1.72
C ASN A 277 -20.15 14.72 -2.24
N GLU A 278 -21.41 15.15 -2.40
CA GLU A 278 -22.52 14.30 -2.90
C GLU A 278 -22.32 13.78 -4.33
N LEU A 279 -21.44 14.40 -5.11
CA LEU A 279 -21.12 14.03 -6.50
C LEU A 279 -19.84 13.17 -6.59
N ALA A 280 -19.15 12.92 -5.47
CA ALA A 280 -17.93 12.14 -5.48
C ALA A 280 -18.25 10.67 -5.76
N THR A 281 -17.77 10.18 -6.88
CA THR A 281 -17.89 8.77 -7.28
C THR A 281 -16.76 7.89 -6.74
N LEU A 282 -15.70 8.51 -6.22
CA LEU A 282 -14.51 7.84 -5.72
C LEU A 282 -14.31 8.14 -4.22
N ARG A 283 -13.89 7.13 -3.47
CA ARG A 283 -13.41 7.25 -2.09
C ARG A 283 -11.94 6.91 -2.03
N LYS A 284 -11.22 7.61 -1.18
CA LYS A 284 -9.84 7.26 -0.85
C LYS A 284 -9.85 6.14 0.17
N ILE A 285 -9.24 5.01 -0.15
CA ILE A 285 -8.99 3.90 0.76
C ILE A 285 -7.52 3.90 1.12
N VAL A 286 -7.21 3.90 2.40
CA VAL A 286 -5.84 3.78 2.92
C VAL A 286 -5.64 2.35 3.41
N TRP A 287 -4.58 1.74 2.91
CA TRP A 287 -4.14 0.40 3.28
C TRP A 287 -2.87 0.49 4.11
N GLU A 288 -2.79 -0.30 5.15
CA GLU A 288 -1.58 -0.50 5.96
C GLU A 288 -0.89 -1.79 5.51
N VAL A 289 0.42 -1.69 5.31
CA VAL A 289 1.32 -2.78 4.90
C VAL A 289 2.21 -3.14 6.08
N ASP A 290 2.23 -4.40 6.48
CA ASP A 290 3.18 -4.90 7.46
C ASP A 290 4.56 -5.06 6.82
N ASN A 291 5.50 -4.19 7.22
CA ASN A 291 6.88 -4.16 6.73
C ASN A 291 7.92 -4.42 7.82
N ARG A 292 7.55 -5.15 8.89
CA ARG A 292 8.50 -5.46 9.99
C ARG A 292 9.77 -6.16 9.52
N VAL A 293 9.73 -6.80 8.36
CA VAL A 293 10.91 -7.42 7.73
C VAL A 293 11.84 -6.39 7.08
N GLY A 294 11.37 -5.15 6.84
CA GLY A 294 12.19 -4.06 6.28
C GLY A 294 12.53 -4.21 4.79
N LEU A 295 11.73 -4.97 4.03
CA LEU A 295 11.96 -5.19 2.60
C LEU A 295 11.47 -4.02 1.73
N LEU A 296 10.44 -3.31 2.17
CA LEU A 296 9.87 -2.18 1.46
C LEU A 296 10.45 -0.86 1.97
N GLU A 297 10.62 0.07 1.05
CA GLU A 297 11.08 1.43 1.33
C GLU A 297 9.97 2.44 1.03
N GLN A 298 10.07 3.63 1.59
CA GLN A 298 9.16 4.73 1.27
C GLN A 298 9.46 5.25 -0.12
N GLN A 299 8.80 4.68 -1.13
CA GLN A 299 8.94 5.06 -2.53
C GLN A 299 7.74 4.61 -3.37
N ALA A 300 7.75 4.98 -4.65
CA ALA A 300 6.79 4.48 -5.64
C ALA A 300 7.25 3.13 -6.18
N TYR A 301 6.34 2.17 -6.17
CA TYR A 301 6.51 0.85 -6.78
C TYR A 301 5.55 0.70 -7.95
N SER A 302 6.02 0.16 -9.07
CA SER A 302 5.21 -0.13 -10.24
C SER A 302 4.83 -1.61 -10.32
N GLY A 303 3.67 -1.90 -10.93
CA GLY A 303 3.23 -3.27 -11.19
C GLY A 303 2.84 -4.06 -9.94
N ALA A 304 2.20 -3.40 -8.98
CA ALA A 304 1.69 -4.07 -7.79
C ALA A 304 0.33 -4.74 -8.06
N ILE A 305 0.08 -5.84 -7.38
CA ILE A 305 -1.18 -6.58 -7.45
C ILE A 305 -1.77 -6.66 -6.05
N LEU A 306 -2.99 -6.17 -5.90
CA LEU A 306 -3.77 -6.27 -4.66
C LEU A 306 -4.82 -7.37 -4.82
N LYS A 307 -4.72 -8.44 -4.05
CA LYS A 307 -5.64 -9.58 -4.04
C LYS A 307 -6.43 -9.62 -2.74
N SER A 308 -7.76 -9.57 -2.84
CA SER A 308 -8.63 -9.64 -1.65
C SER A 308 -8.53 -11.00 -0.96
N ALA A 309 -8.43 -11.01 0.36
CA ALA A 309 -8.53 -12.23 1.15
C ALA A 309 -9.98 -12.76 1.21
N ARG A 310 -10.99 -11.92 0.96
CA ARG A 310 -12.39 -12.34 0.88
C ARG A 310 -12.69 -12.96 -0.46
N SER A 311 -13.18 -14.21 -0.45
CA SER A 311 -13.77 -14.83 -1.63
C SER A 311 -15.23 -14.40 -1.81
N ARG A 312 -15.68 -14.38 -3.07
CA ARG A 312 -17.09 -14.16 -3.45
C ARG A 312 -17.53 -15.25 -4.40
N LYS A 313 -18.66 -15.90 -4.09
CA LYS A 313 -19.27 -16.88 -4.98
C LYS A 313 -20.09 -16.17 -6.04
N VAL A 314 -19.57 -16.13 -7.26
CA VAL A 314 -20.16 -15.40 -8.39
C VAL A 314 -20.16 -16.28 -9.64
N LEU A 315 -21.03 -15.95 -10.61
CA LEU A 315 -21.00 -16.62 -11.91
C LEU A 315 -19.76 -16.16 -12.67
N THR A 316 -18.95 -17.12 -13.12
CA THR A 316 -17.65 -16.85 -13.76
C THR A 316 -17.48 -17.58 -15.07
N VAL A 317 -16.65 -17.01 -15.93
CA VAL A 317 -16.07 -17.67 -17.10
C VAL A 317 -14.56 -17.48 -17.08
N PRO A 318 -13.77 -18.36 -17.73
CA PRO A 318 -12.34 -18.13 -17.90
C PRO A 318 -12.05 -16.78 -18.57
N LEU A 319 -11.03 -16.08 -18.11
CA LEU A 319 -10.63 -14.79 -18.68
C LEU A 319 -10.28 -14.90 -20.18
N ALA A 320 -9.77 -16.06 -20.60
CA ALA A 320 -9.48 -16.38 -22.00
C ALA A 320 -10.73 -16.42 -22.92
N ALA A 321 -11.95 -16.46 -22.36
CA ALA A 321 -13.18 -16.43 -23.14
C ALA A 321 -13.57 -15.00 -23.59
N MET A 322 -12.89 -13.96 -23.09
CA MET A 322 -13.16 -12.59 -23.50
C MET A 322 -12.67 -12.33 -24.94
N THR A 323 -13.56 -11.80 -25.78
CA THR A 323 -13.26 -11.60 -27.22
C THR A 323 -12.55 -10.28 -27.52
N ASP A 324 -12.54 -9.35 -26.59
CA ASP A 324 -11.98 -8.01 -26.76
C ASP A 324 -11.29 -7.48 -25.50
N SER A 325 -10.47 -6.46 -25.69
CA SER A 325 -9.73 -5.79 -24.59
C SER A 325 -10.68 -5.12 -23.58
N ASN A 326 -11.89 -4.75 -24.00
CA ASN A 326 -12.88 -4.11 -23.12
C ASN A 326 -13.64 -5.11 -22.25
N ARG A 327 -13.44 -6.42 -22.49
CA ARG A 327 -14.05 -7.53 -21.74
C ARG A 327 -15.57 -7.43 -21.66
N ASN A 328 -16.22 -7.03 -22.75
CA ASN A 328 -17.65 -6.78 -22.82
C ASN A 328 -18.42 -7.76 -23.72
N ALA A 329 -17.77 -8.74 -24.33
CA ALA A 329 -18.39 -9.74 -25.18
C ALA A 329 -17.70 -11.10 -25.10
N VAL A 330 -18.49 -12.15 -25.32
CA VAL A 330 -18.05 -13.54 -25.42
C VAL A 330 -18.70 -14.21 -26.62
N PHE A 331 -18.07 -15.28 -27.16
CA PHE A 331 -18.73 -16.19 -28.05
C PHE A 331 -19.35 -17.33 -27.24
N ILE A 332 -20.63 -17.57 -27.44
CA ILE A 332 -21.35 -18.69 -26.87
C ILE A 332 -21.74 -19.68 -27.97
N VAL A 333 -21.97 -20.93 -27.57
CA VAL A 333 -22.51 -21.97 -28.42
C VAL A 333 -23.97 -22.13 -28.11
N THR A 334 -24.81 -21.95 -29.14
CA THR A 334 -26.27 -22.15 -29.04
C THR A 334 -26.58 -23.65 -29.05
N ASP A 335 -27.82 -24.02 -28.66
CA ASP A 335 -28.30 -25.39 -28.72
C ASP A 335 -28.26 -26.01 -30.14
N ALA A 336 -28.23 -25.16 -31.15
CA ALA A 336 -28.08 -25.54 -32.56
C ALA A 336 -26.62 -25.83 -32.97
N GLY A 337 -25.64 -25.67 -32.07
CA GLY A 337 -24.22 -25.86 -32.34
C GLY A 337 -23.58 -24.74 -33.16
N THR A 338 -24.17 -23.54 -33.13
CA THR A 338 -23.67 -22.36 -33.85
C THR A 338 -23.13 -21.30 -32.89
N LEU A 339 -22.16 -20.51 -33.36
CA LEU A 339 -21.59 -19.40 -32.59
C LEU A 339 -22.54 -18.19 -32.58
N GLU A 340 -22.73 -17.63 -31.41
CA GLU A 340 -23.39 -16.36 -31.17
C GLU A 340 -22.45 -15.45 -30.40
N ARG A 341 -22.25 -14.21 -30.82
CA ARG A 341 -21.53 -13.21 -30.03
C ARG A 341 -22.52 -12.53 -29.10
N ARG A 342 -22.29 -12.68 -27.78
CA ARG A 342 -23.16 -12.14 -26.76
C ARG A 342 -22.45 -11.05 -25.94
N ALA A 343 -23.11 -9.89 -25.82
CA ALA A 343 -22.64 -8.83 -24.95
C ALA A 343 -22.83 -9.23 -23.50
N VAL A 344 -21.81 -9.00 -22.68
CA VAL A 344 -21.80 -9.30 -21.25
C VAL A 344 -21.40 -8.07 -20.46
N LYS A 345 -21.90 -7.98 -19.23
CA LYS A 345 -21.38 -7.05 -18.23
C LYS A 345 -20.53 -7.84 -17.25
N THR A 346 -19.26 -7.49 -17.22
CA THR A 346 -18.27 -8.14 -16.35
C THR A 346 -18.11 -7.41 -15.03
N GLY A 347 -17.61 -8.12 -14.02
CA GLY A 347 -17.26 -7.61 -12.69
C GLY A 347 -15.79 -7.81 -12.39
N ALA A 348 -15.51 -8.28 -11.17
CA ALA A 348 -14.16 -8.55 -10.70
C ALA A 348 -13.54 -9.78 -11.38
N ASP A 349 -12.21 -9.82 -11.46
CA ASP A 349 -11.46 -11.01 -11.88
C ASP A 349 -10.43 -11.43 -10.81
N ASP A 350 -9.97 -12.68 -10.88
CA ASP A 350 -8.90 -13.23 -10.06
C ASP A 350 -7.61 -13.50 -10.86
N GLY A 351 -7.62 -13.10 -12.14
CA GLY A 351 -6.55 -13.33 -13.11
C GLY A 351 -6.73 -14.56 -13.98
N ASN A 352 -7.54 -15.56 -13.57
CA ASN A 352 -7.89 -16.77 -14.33
C ASN A 352 -9.35 -16.74 -14.77
N PHE A 353 -10.24 -16.27 -13.90
CA PHE A 353 -11.69 -16.19 -14.11
C PHE A 353 -12.18 -14.77 -13.93
N ILE A 354 -13.24 -14.42 -14.66
CA ILE A 354 -13.89 -13.12 -14.58
C ILE A 354 -15.37 -13.30 -14.22
N GLU A 355 -15.85 -12.47 -13.30
CA GLU A 355 -17.26 -12.40 -12.89
C GLU A 355 -18.14 -11.90 -14.03
N ILE A 356 -19.27 -12.57 -14.23
CA ILE A 356 -20.34 -12.15 -15.13
C ILE A 356 -21.51 -11.63 -14.32
N ILE A 357 -21.74 -10.32 -14.39
CA ILE A 357 -22.87 -9.66 -13.70
C ILE A 357 -24.17 -9.86 -14.46
N SER A 358 -24.11 -9.84 -15.80
CA SER A 358 -25.28 -10.07 -16.67
C SER A 358 -24.84 -10.46 -18.09
N GLY A 359 -25.74 -11.09 -18.82
CA GLY A 359 -25.55 -11.50 -20.22
C GLY A 359 -25.37 -13.03 -20.40
N LEU A 360 -25.02 -13.76 -19.34
CA LEU A 360 -24.91 -15.23 -19.37
C LEU A 360 -25.70 -15.87 -18.23
N GLY A 361 -26.16 -17.08 -18.48
CA GLY A 361 -26.72 -17.98 -17.47
C GLY A 361 -25.71 -19.05 -17.01
N ALA A 362 -25.96 -19.61 -15.85
CA ALA A 362 -25.18 -20.77 -15.40
C ALA A 362 -25.41 -21.96 -16.34
N GLY A 363 -24.30 -22.55 -16.83
CA GLY A 363 -24.33 -23.66 -17.79
C GLY A 363 -24.11 -23.24 -19.24
N ASP A 364 -24.20 -21.95 -19.59
CA ASP A 364 -23.88 -21.47 -20.95
C ASP A 364 -22.43 -21.86 -21.30
N THR A 365 -22.23 -22.34 -22.53
CA THR A 365 -20.91 -22.74 -23.01
C THR A 365 -20.25 -21.56 -23.74
N VAL A 366 -19.14 -21.07 -23.20
CA VAL A 366 -18.33 -19.99 -23.80
C VAL A 366 -17.09 -20.56 -24.48
N ILE A 367 -16.64 -19.94 -25.57
CA ILE A 367 -15.43 -20.32 -26.28
C ILE A 367 -14.21 -19.69 -25.59
N THR A 368 -13.18 -20.51 -25.37
CA THR A 368 -11.91 -20.10 -24.72
C THR A 368 -10.72 -20.12 -25.66
N SER A 369 -10.86 -20.66 -26.86
CA SER A 369 -9.84 -20.58 -27.91
C SER A 369 -9.83 -19.20 -28.57
N ALA A 370 -8.68 -18.83 -29.21
CA ALA A 370 -8.51 -17.52 -29.83
C ALA A 370 -9.69 -17.16 -30.74
N ALA A 371 -10.20 -15.95 -30.56
CA ALA A 371 -11.38 -15.44 -31.27
C ALA A 371 -11.09 -14.99 -32.71
N GLU A 372 -9.82 -15.03 -33.14
CA GLU A 372 -9.43 -14.61 -34.49
C GLU A 372 -10.05 -15.50 -35.56
N GLY A 373 -10.78 -14.89 -36.48
CA GLY A 373 -11.46 -15.58 -37.58
C GLY A 373 -12.77 -16.29 -37.23
N LEU A 374 -13.32 -16.10 -36.03
CA LEU A 374 -14.63 -16.62 -35.64
C LEU A 374 -15.73 -15.62 -36.08
N GLU A 375 -16.73 -16.13 -36.77
CA GLU A 375 -17.90 -15.35 -37.20
C GLU A 375 -19.18 -15.91 -36.59
N VAL A 376 -20.16 -15.04 -36.36
CA VAL A 376 -21.49 -15.40 -35.87
C VAL A 376 -22.17 -16.35 -36.88
N GLY A 377 -22.76 -17.44 -36.38
CA GLY A 377 -23.45 -18.43 -37.22
C GLY A 377 -22.60 -19.60 -37.68
N MET A 378 -21.27 -19.61 -37.45
CA MET A 378 -20.41 -20.76 -37.74
C MET A 378 -20.82 -21.97 -36.93
N LYS A 379 -20.89 -23.15 -37.57
CA LYS A 379 -21.11 -24.45 -36.87
C LYS A 379 -19.81 -24.89 -36.21
N VAL A 380 -19.87 -25.20 -34.91
CA VAL A 380 -18.70 -25.56 -34.12
C VAL A 380 -18.93 -26.85 -33.33
N THR A 381 -17.86 -27.55 -33.09
CA THR A 381 -17.82 -28.66 -32.12
C THR A 381 -16.95 -28.25 -30.96
N VAL A 382 -17.50 -28.22 -29.75
CA VAL A 382 -16.79 -27.73 -28.56
C VAL A 382 -16.29 -28.91 -27.74
N THR A 383 -14.99 -28.89 -27.47
CA THR A 383 -14.38 -29.73 -26.43
C THR A 383 -14.34 -28.90 -25.14
N LEU A 384 -15.08 -29.34 -24.14
CA LEU A 384 -15.08 -28.66 -22.82
C LEU A 384 -13.74 -28.92 -22.14
N THR A 385 -13.06 -27.86 -21.81
CA THR A 385 -11.89 -27.90 -20.94
C THR A 385 -12.42 -27.76 -19.51
N GLU A 386 -12.28 -28.80 -18.69
CA GLU A 386 -12.46 -28.68 -17.24
C GLU A 386 -11.35 -27.74 -16.77
N GLY A 387 -11.72 -26.56 -16.26
CA GLY A 387 -10.77 -25.62 -15.69
C GLY A 387 -10.00 -26.32 -14.57
N ASN A 388 -8.70 -26.48 -14.80
CA ASN A 388 -7.79 -27.14 -13.88
C ASN A 388 -7.82 -26.37 -12.56
N ASP A 389 -8.47 -26.94 -11.56
CA ASP A 389 -8.44 -26.51 -10.16
C ASP A 389 -7.08 -26.89 -9.58
N ASN A 390 -6.01 -26.19 -9.99
CA ASN A 390 -4.73 -26.25 -9.29
C ASN A 390 -4.77 -25.38 -8.02
N GLY A 391 -5.76 -25.64 -7.17
CA GLY A 391 -5.70 -25.34 -5.77
C GLY A 391 -4.87 -26.44 -5.10
N SER A 392 -3.63 -26.13 -4.79
CA SER A 392 -2.75 -27.00 -4.02
C SER A 392 -3.36 -27.31 -2.65
N GLU A 393 -4.05 -28.45 -2.55
CA GLU A 393 -4.13 -29.15 -1.28
C GLU A 393 -2.74 -29.74 -1.01
N THR A 394 -1.96 -29.04 -0.24
CA THR A 394 -0.82 -29.62 0.48
C THR A 394 -1.29 -29.90 1.91
N LYS A 395 -1.37 -31.22 2.19
CA LYS A 395 -1.43 -31.77 3.54
C LYS A 395 -0.24 -31.33 4.39
#